data_ae7690abe5bdd360e67d1b3879a42ff0
#
_entry.id   ae7690abe5bdd360e67d1b3879a42ff0
#
_cell.length_a   1.000
_cell.length_b   1.000
_cell.length_c   1.000
_cell.angle_alpha   90.00
_cell.angle_beta   90.00
_cell.angle_gamma   90.00
#
_symmetry.space_group_name_H-M   'P 1'
#
loop_
_entity.id
_entity.type
_entity.pdbx_description
1 polymer ?
#
loop_
_entity_poly.entity_id
_entity_poly.type
_entity_poly.pdbx_seq_one_letter_code
_entity_poly.pdbx_strand_id
1 'polypeptide(L)'
;MGALPRLRAGRPHELGRAGERAAAGLLRERGYEVVGAGFLARRGELDLVCRRGDTLFIVEVKTRSGDAFGTPLEAVGPRKRLAMRAAAAEYRALSEWRGPIRFAVVGLTLTAEGGFDAELTEDPFD
;
A
#
# COMPACT_ATOMS: atom_id res chain seq x y z
N MET A 1 -6.50 12.15 -16.70
CA MET A 1 -6.66 11.20 -15.60
C MET A 1 -7.93 11.52 -14.83
N GLY A 2 -8.71 10.50 -14.50
CA GLY A 2 -9.94 10.70 -13.75
C GLY A 2 -9.69 11.19 -12.32
N ALA A 3 -10.75 11.58 -11.65
CA ALA A 3 -10.66 12.00 -10.26
C ALA A 3 -10.21 10.83 -9.39
N LEU A 4 -9.44 11.15 -8.34
CA LEU A 4 -9.02 10.12 -7.40
C LEU A 4 -10.24 9.58 -6.65
N PRO A 5 -10.28 8.27 -6.41
CA PRO A 5 -11.34 7.71 -5.58
C PRO A 5 -11.33 8.32 -4.18
N ARG A 6 -12.50 8.37 -3.60
CA ARG A 6 -12.65 8.95 -2.27
C ARG A 6 -11.90 8.11 -1.24
N LEU A 7 -11.21 8.79 -0.34
CA LEU A 7 -10.51 8.13 0.74
C LEU A 7 -11.51 7.58 1.75
N ARG A 8 -11.14 6.46 2.35
CA ARG A 8 -11.90 5.88 3.43
C ARG A 8 -11.79 6.78 4.66
N ALA A 9 -12.92 7.03 5.32
CA ALA A 9 -12.94 7.81 6.55
C ALA A 9 -12.42 6.95 7.69
N GLY A 10 -11.42 7.49 8.41
CA GLY A 10 -10.91 6.93 9.66
C GLY A 10 -10.48 5.47 9.64
N ARG A 11 -9.47 5.16 10.37
CA ARG A 11 -9.06 3.79 10.61
C ARG A 11 -9.07 3.53 12.11
N PRO A 12 -9.37 2.30 12.52
CA PRO A 12 -9.52 2.01 13.94
C PRO A 12 -8.21 2.04 14.72
N HIS A 13 -7.05 1.80 14.07
CA HIS A 13 -5.78 1.67 14.78
C HIS A 13 -4.84 2.81 14.47
N GLU A 14 -4.38 3.49 15.52
CA GLU A 14 -3.41 4.57 15.37
C GLU A 14 -2.08 4.07 14.79
N LEU A 15 -1.65 2.85 15.19
CA LEU A 15 -0.44 2.26 14.65
C LEU A 15 -0.53 2.10 13.13
N GLY A 16 -1.68 1.65 12.64
CA GLY A 16 -1.92 1.51 11.20
C GLY A 16 -1.85 2.84 10.49
N ARG A 17 -2.44 3.89 11.06
CA ARG A 17 -2.37 5.22 10.46
C ARG A 17 -0.95 5.77 10.46
N ALA A 18 -0.24 5.61 11.58
CA ALA A 18 1.14 6.04 11.68
C ALA A 18 2.01 5.30 10.66
N GLY A 19 1.77 3.99 10.50
CA GLY A 19 2.48 3.20 9.52
C GLY A 19 2.21 3.66 8.11
N GLU A 20 0.97 3.96 7.77
CA GLU A 20 0.64 4.45 6.44
C GLU A 20 1.28 5.79 6.17
N ARG A 21 1.31 6.68 7.14
CA ARG A 21 2.01 7.96 6.98
C ARG A 21 3.50 7.77 6.78
N ALA A 22 4.10 6.86 7.54
CA ALA A 22 5.53 6.56 7.40
C ALA A 22 5.83 5.96 6.03
N ALA A 23 4.98 5.05 5.57
CA ALA A 23 5.14 4.44 4.25
C ALA A 23 5.01 5.49 3.16
N ALA A 24 4.04 6.38 3.25
CA ALA A 24 3.86 7.45 2.27
C ALA A 24 5.11 8.35 2.21
N GLY A 25 5.66 8.71 3.38
CA GLY A 25 6.88 9.50 3.44
C GLY A 25 8.07 8.80 2.79
N LEU A 26 8.25 7.52 3.09
CA LEU A 26 9.30 6.72 2.49
C LEU A 26 9.17 6.67 0.97
N LEU A 27 7.96 6.44 0.48
CA LEU A 27 7.72 6.33 -0.95
C LEU A 27 8.00 7.66 -1.64
N ARG A 28 7.59 8.77 -1.06
CA ARG A 28 7.88 10.08 -1.62
C ARG A 28 9.38 10.34 -1.71
N GLU A 29 10.12 9.97 -0.67
CA GLU A 29 11.57 10.10 -0.67
C GLU A 29 12.23 9.28 -1.76
N ARG A 30 11.60 8.19 -2.17
CA ARG A 30 12.10 7.30 -3.21
C ARG A 30 11.56 7.61 -4.59
N GLY A 31 10.91 8.74 -4.76
CA GLY A 31 10.48 9.21 -6.07
C GLY A 31 9.08 8.77 -6.49
N TYR A 32 8.33 8.19 -5.58
CA TYR A 32 6.93 7.87 -5.88
C TYR A 32 6.05 9.06 -5.53
N GLU A 33 5.03 9.27 -6.34
CA GLU A 33 3.97 10.22 -6.02
C GLU A 33 2.80 9.43 -5.42
N VAL A 34 2.38 9.78 -4.22
CA VAL A 34 1.22 9.15 -3.60
C VAL A 34 -0.03 9.80 -4.17
N VAL A 35 -0.79 9.05 -4.96
CA VAL A 35 -1.96 9.59 -5.64
C VAL A 35 -3.27 9.16 -5.02
N GLY A 36 -3.25 8.20 -4.11
CA GLY A 36 -4.43 7.78 -3.40
C GLY A 36 -4.09 6.98 -2.17
N ALA A 37 -5.01 6.93 -1.22
CA ALA A 37 -4.86 6.15 0.00
C ALA A 37 -6.24 5.67 0.46
N GLY A 38 -6.28 4.46 1.02
CA GLY A 38 -7.51 3.94 1.59
C GLY A 38 -8.62 3.71 0.58
N PHE A 39 -8.27 3.32 -0.65
CA PHE A 39 -9.28 3.03 -1.65
C PHE A 39 -10.08 1.79 -1.25
N LEU A 40 -11.38 1.96 -1.11
CA LEU A 40 -12.26 0.88 -0.69
C LEU A 40 -12.90 0.24 -1.91
N ALA A 41 -12.52 -1.01 -2.17
CA ALA A 41 -13.04 -1.80 -3.27
C ALA A 41 -14.00 -2.86 -2.73
N ARG A 42 -14.63 -3.60 -3.64
CA ARG A 42 -15.57 -4.64 -3.25
C ARG A 42 -14.92 -5.76 -2.44
N ARG A 43 -13.69 -6.13 -2.82
CA ARG A 43 -13.01 -7.28 -2.22
C ARG A 43 -11.94 -6.91 -1.22
N GLY A 44 -11.72 -5.64 -0.99
CA GLY A 44 -10.69 -5.23 -0.06
C GLY A 44 -10.39 -3.76 -0.15
N GLU A 45 -9.32 -3.37 0.49
CA GLU A 45 -8.88 -1.99 0.55
C GLU A 45 -7.46 -1.91 0.02
N LEU A 46 -7.20 -0.89 -0.79
CA LEU A 46 -5.84 -0.56 -1.21
C LEU A 46 -5.29 0.48 -0.25
N ASP A 47 -4.19 0.15 0.42
CA ASP A 47 -3.62 1.05 1.42
C ASP A 47 -3.11 2.33 0.77
N LEU A 48 -2.24 2.20 -0.22
CA LEU A 48 -1.69 3.33 -0.96
C LEU A 48 -1.66 3.02 -2.44
N VAL A 49 -1.90 4.04 -3.23
CA VAL A 49 -1.72 3.98 -4.68
C VAL A 49 -0.72 5.05 -5.03
N CYS A 50 0.34 4.66 -5.72
CA CYS A 50 1.44 5.56 -6.06
C CYS A 50 1.69 5.56 -7.56
N ARG A 51 2.34 6.61 -8.01
CA ARG A 51 2.74 6.72 -9.41
C ARG A 51 4.22 7.02 -9.47
N ARG A 52 4.92 6.35 -10.36
CA ARG A 52 6.31 6.65 -10.68
C ARG A 52 6.46 6.53 -12.20
N GLY A 53 6.67 7.66 -12.87
CA GLY A 53 6.71 7.69 -14.32
C GLY A 53 5.35 7.32 -14.92
N ASP A 54 5.34 6.33 -15.78
CA ASP A 54 4.13 5.85 -16.45
C ASP A 54 3.48 4.66 -15.74
N THR A 55 3.99 4.29 -14.56
CA THR A 55 3.57 3.09 -13.84
C THR A 55 2.82 3.46 -12.58
N LEU A 56 1.70 2.78 -12.35
CA LEU A 56 0.96 2.88 -11.11
C LEU A 56 1.39 1.72 -10.21
N PHE A 57 1.63 2.02 -8.93
CA PHE A 57 2.01 1.01 -7.94
C PHE A 57 0.91 0.88 -6.91
N ILE A 58 0.43 -0.33 -6.73
CA ILE A 58 -0.50 -0.66 -5.67
C ILE A 58 0.34 -1.15 -4.49
N VAL A 59 0.29 -0.40 -3.39
CA VAL A 59 1.20 -0.63 -2.27
C VAL A 59 0.42 -1.10 -1.06
N GLU A 60 0.78 -2.27 -0.58
CA GLU A 60 0.26 -2.81 0.67
C GLU A 60 1.21 -2.40 1.80
N VAL A 61 0.67 -1.89 2.88
CA VAL A 61 1.46 -1.47 4.04
C VAL A 61 1.19 -2.44 5.18
N LYS A 62 2.24 -3.07 5.67
CA LYS A 62 2.16 -3.96 6.83
C LYS A 62 2.98 -3.38 7.96
N THR A 63 2.30 -3.06 9.05
CA THR A 63 2.93 -2.48 10.23
C THR A 63 2.83 -3.47 11.38
N ARG A 64 3.93 -3.63 12.09
CA ARG A 64 3.94 -4.48 13.27
C ARG A 64 4.89 -3.94 14.32
N SER A 65 4.68 -4.36 15.55
CA SER A 65 5.57 -4.03 16.66
C SER A 65 6.52 -5.18 16.90
N GLY A 66 7.79 -4.87 17.04
CA GLY A 66 8.92 -5.69 17.47
C GLY A 66 8.89 -7.17 17.10
N ASP A 67 8.28 -7.98 17.93
CA ASP A 67 8.47 -9.42 17.94
C ASP A 67 7.48 -10.21 17.08
N ALA A 68 6.93 -9.60 16.05
CA ALA A 68 6.00 -10.32 15.18
C ALA A 68 6.72 -11.43 14.42
N PHE A 69 5.99 -12.54 14.20
CA PHE A 69 6.53 -13.67 13.47
C PHE A 69 6.54 -13.43 11.97
N GLY A 70 7.56 -13.94 11.29
CA GLY A 70 7.67 -13.88 9.85
C GLY A 70 8.02 -12.50 9.35
N THR A 71 8.10 -12.37 8.03
CA THR A 71 8.36 -11.10 7.38
C THR A 71 7.05 -10.41 7.00
N PRO A 72 7.06 -9.09 6.78
CA PRO A 72 5.86 -8.42 6.26
C PRO A 72 5.34 -9.04 4.97
N LEU A 73 6.25 -9.49 4.10
CA LEU A 73 5.89 -10.11 2.84
C LEU A 73 5.14 -11.42 3.05
N GLU A 74 5.53 -12.21 4.03
CA GLU A 74 4.87 -13.48 4.35
C GLU A 74 3.43 -13.28 4.80
N ALA A 75 3.09 -12.10 5.30
CA ALA A 75 1.73 -11.80 5.72
C ALA A 75 0.79 -11.55 4.54
N VAL A 76 1.32 -11.44 3.31
CA VAL A 76 0.53 -11.22 2.11
C VAL A 76 0.36 -12.54 1.37
N GLY A 77 -0.60 -13.34 1.82
CA GLY A 77 -0.85 -14.67 1.26
C GLY A 77 -1.68 -14.64 -0.02
N PRO A 78 -1.97 -15.83 -0.58
CA PRO A 78 -2.65 -15.92 -1.88
C PRO A 78 -4.01 -15.23 -1.92
N ARG A 79 -4.79 -15.35 -0.84
CA ARG A 79 -6.11 -14.70 -0.78
C ARG A 79 -5.98 -13.19 -0.82
N LYS A 80 -5.01 -12.64 -0.08
CA LYS A 80 -4.77 -11.20 -0.08
C LYS A 80 -4.30 -10.72 -1.44
N ARG A 81 -3.46 -11.50 -2.10
CA ARG A 81 -2.97 -11.15 -3.45
C ARG A 81 -4.11 -11.07 -4.45
N LEU A 82 -5.03 -12.05 -4.40
CA LEU A 82 -6.21 -12.02 -5.27
C LEU A 82 -7.07 -10.80 -4.99
N ALA A 83 -7.28 -10.47 -3.72
CA ALA A 83 -8.05 -9.30 -3.35
C ALA A 83 -7.39 -8.01 -3.84
N MET A 84 -6.07 -7.92 -3.73
CA MET A 84 -5.33 -6.77 -4.22
C MET A 84 -5.46 -6.61 -5.73
N ARG A 85 -5.36 -7.72 -6.47
CA ARG A 85 -5.51 -7.67 -7.93
C ARG A 85 -6.91 -7.24 -8.34
N ALA A 86 -7.92 -7.76 -7.66
CA ALA A 86 -9.30 -7.37 -7.93
C ALA A 86 -9.53 -5.89 -7.62
N ALA A 87 -9.00 -5.40 -6.50
CA ALA A 87 -9.13 -4.00 -6.13
C ALA A 87 -8.37 -3.09 -7.09
N ALA A 88 -7.20 -3.54 -7.56
CA ALA A 88 -6.43 -2.79 -8.55
C ALA A 88 -7.19 -2.65 -9.86
N ALA A 89 -7.85 -3.73 -10.31
CA ALA A 89 -8.65 -3.69 -11.52
C ALA A 89 -9.81 -2.70 -11.37
N GLU A 90 -10.43 -2.68 -10.20
CA GLU A 90 -11.51 -1.75 -9.91
C GLU A 90 -11.00 -0.30 -9.89
N TYR A 91 -9.84 -0.07 -9.27
CA TYR A 91 -9.21 1.24 -9.28
C TYR A 91 -8.88 1.69 -10.70
N ARG A 92 -8.32 0.78 -11.53
CA ARG A 92 -8.02 1.08 -12.93
C ARG A 92 -9.27 1.57 -13.66
N ALA A 93 -10.38 0.86 -13.46
CA ALA A 93 -11.63 1.21 -14.15
C ALA A 93 -12.13 2.58 -13.70
N LEU A 94 -12.13 2.84 -12.40
CA LEU A 94 -12.66 4.08 -11.85
C LEU A 94 -11.78 5.29 -12.16
N SER A 95 -10.46 5.11 -12.15
CA SER A 95 -9.52 6.20 -12.41
C SER A 95 -9.19 6.36 -13.89
N GLU A 96 -9.64 5.43 -14.71
CA GLU A 96 -9.33 5.39 -16.15
C GLU A 96 -7.84 5.31 -16.44
N TRP A 97 -7.09 4.70 -15.52
CA TRP A 97 -5.65 4.52 -15.70
C TRP A 97 -5.39 3.51 -16.80
N ARG A 98 -4.56 3.89 -17.79
CA ARG A 98 -4.29 3.03 -18.94
C ARG A 98 -2.86 2.49 -18.99
N GLY A 99 -2.00 2.95 -18.10
CA GLY A 99 -0.62 2.49 -18.05
C GLY A 99 -0.45 1.19 -17.29
N PRO A 100 0.80 0.75 -17.13
CA PRO A 100 1.10 -0.45 -16.36
C PRO A 100 0.71 -0.29 -14.90
N ILE A 101 0.39 -1.41 -14.27
CA ILE A 101 0.18 -1.48 -12.83
C ILE A 101 1.13 -2.54 -12.28
N ARG A 102 1.85 -2.17 -11.22
CA ARG A 102 2.72 -3.07 -10.49
C ARG A 102 2.33 -3.05 -9.02
N PHE A 103 2.81 -4.02 -8.28
CA PHE A 103 2.50 -4.16 -6.85
C PHE A 103 3.76 -3.98 -6.03
N ALA A 104 3.59 -3.52 -4.80
CA ALA A 104 4.68 -3.37 -3.85
C ALA A 104 4.16 -3.59 -2.43
N VAL A 105 5.06 -3.96 -1.55
CA VAL A 105 4.76 -4.12 -0.13
C VAL A 105 5.76 -3.27 0.66
N VAL A 106 5.26 -2.45 1.56
CA VAL A 106 6.07 -1.74 2.53
C VAL A 106 5.83 -2.40 3.88
N GLY A 107 6.89 -3.00 4.42
CA GLY A 107 6.86 -3.55 5.75
C GLY A 107 7.47 -2.58 6.74
N LEU A 108 6.77 -2.31 7.80
CA LEU A 108 7.22 -1.39 8.84
C LEU A 108 7.25 -2.12 10.17
N THR A 109 8.38 -1.98 10.88
CA THR A 109 8.52 -2.55 12.22
C THR A 109 8.79 -1.40 13.18
N LEU A 110 7.95 -1.28 14.20
CA LEU A 110 8.08 -0.23 15.22
C LEU A 110 9.36 -0.45 16.01
N THR A 111 10.18 0.60 16.12
CA THR A 111 11.40 0.55 16.90
C THR A 111 11.14 0.94 18.36
N ALA A 112 12.10 0.64 19.23
CA ALA A 112 12.01 1.01 20.64
C ALA A 112 11.93 2.53 20.84
N GLU A 113 12.48 3.30 19.90
CA GLU A 113 12.47 4.77 19.94
C GLU A 113 11.18 5.38 19.42
N GLY A 114 10.24 4.55 18.97
CA GLY A 114 8.97 5.05 18.45
C GLY A 114 8.94 5.34 16.97
N GLY A 115 10.05 5.08 16.26
CA GLY A 115 10.11 5.18 14.82
C GLY A 115 9.80 3.84 14.14
N PHE A 116 10.10 3.77 12.84
CA PHE A 116 9.90 2.54 12.09
C PHE A 116 11.14 2.17 11.32
N ASP A 117 11.46 0.87 11.32
CA ASP A 117 12.33 0.29 10.32
C ASP A 117 11.44 -0.09 9.15
N ALA A 118 11.88 0.22 7.93
CA ALA A 118 11.05 0.04 6.74
C ALA A 118 11.76 -0.79 5.68
N GLU A 119 10.97 -1.62 5.02
CA GLU A 119 11.45 -2.43 3.90
C GLU A 119 10.45 -2.33 2.76
N LEU A 120 10.92 -1.92 1.59
CA LEU A 120 10.09 -1.83 0.38
C LEU A 120 10.47 -2.97 -0.56
N THR A 121 9.47 -3.74 -0.97
CA THR A 121 9.65 -4.79 -1.95
C THR A 121 8.74 -4.52 -3.14
N GLU A 122 9.33 -4.32 -4.32
CA GLU A 122 8.57 -4.18 -5.56
C GLU A 122 8.36 -5.55 -6.18
N ASP A 123 7.21 -5.72 -6.81
CA ASP A 123 6.82 -6.97 -7.49
C ASP A 123 7.01 -8.19 -6.57
N PRO A 124 6.38 -8.17 -5.39
CA PRO A 124 6.63 -9.20 -4.37
C PRO A 124 6.04 -10.56 -4.73
N PHE A 125 5.18 -10.61 -5.72
CA PHE A 125 4.56 -11.87 -6.16
C PHE A 125 4.49 -11.92 -7.68
N ASP A 126 4.57 -13.13 -8.16
CA ASP A 126 4.58 -13.38 -9.61
C ASP A 126 3.20 -13.26 -10.25
#